data_08bf86ac3e4a20a30288c819cf32bc70
#
_entry.id   08bf86ac3e4a20a30288c819cf32bc70
#
_cell.length_a   1.000
_cell.length_b   1.000
_cell.length_c   1.000
_cell.angle_alpha   90.00
_cell.angle_beta   90.00
_cell.angle_gamma   90.00
#
_symmetry.space_group_name_H-M   'P 1'
#
loop_
_entity.id
_entity.type
_entity.pdbx_description
1 polymer ?
#
loop_
_entity_poly.entity_id
_entity_poly.type
_entity_poly.pdbx_seq_one_letter_code
_entity_poly.pdbx_strand_id
1 'polypeptide(L)'
;IITQDIDDIEANSGTVKVVPDLISVAFTAPTVFNVKTQEASASAAFTSNVAPYYSTVGSQTEHYTLSMDYILASKNQQDVKDVELTAKKNSTVLNTQTFSNIPLQRNYRTNILGNLLTTTGVFTVETAPVWASPENNENK
;
A
#
# COMPACT_ATOMS: atom_id res chain seq x y z
N ILE A 1 -3.32 0.31 -1.09
CA ILE A 1 -2.75 -0.91 -1.71
C ILE A 1 -1.36 -0.57 -2.22
N ILE A 2 -0.40 -1.43 -1.95
CA ILE A 2 0.97 -1.32 -2.46
C ILE A 2 1.18 -2.46 -3.45
N THR A 3 1.59 -2.13 -4.66
CA THR A 3 1.73 -3.10 -5.74
C THR A 3 3.10 -3.02 -6.39
N GLN A 4 3.52 -4.13 -6.95
CA GLN A 4 4.78 -4.33 -7.65
C GLN A 4 4.52 -4.70 -9.09
N ASP A 5 5.32 -4.22 -10.02
CA ASP A 5 5.26 -4.61 -11.42
C ASP A 5 5.45 -6.13 -11.56
N ILE A 6 4.63 -6.74 -12.44
CA ILE A 6 4.51 -8.21 -12.51
C ILE A 6 5.80 -8.88 -12.97
N ASP A 7 6.59 -8.20 -13.76
CA ASP A 7 7.83 -8.73 -14.33
C ASP A 7 9.04 -8.63 -13.39
N ASP A 8 8.89 -8.01 -12.19
CA ASP A 8 10.01 -7.79 -11.28
C ASP A 8 9.61 -8.02 -9.82
N ILE A 9 9.38 -9.28 -9.47
CA ILE A 9 9.02 -9.72 -8.11
C ILE A 9 10.23 -9.98 -7.21
N GLU A 10 11.44 -9.77 -7.71
CA GLU A 10 12.67 -10.04 -6.98
C GLU A 10 13.27 -8.75 -6.44
N ALA A 11 13.65 -8.76 -5.16
CA ALA A 11 14.41 -7.67 -4.55
C ALA A 11 15.92 -7.92 -4.68
N ASN A 12 16.67 -6.85 -4.79
CA ASN A 12 18.13 -6.93 -4.79
C ASN A 12 18.66 -7.36 -3.42
N SER A 13 19.51 -8.38 -3.39
CA SER A 13 20.31 -8.76 -2.23
C SER A 13 21.80 -8.76 -2.66
N GLY A 14 22.44 -7.59 -2.57
CA GLY A 14 23.75 -7.40 -3.17
C GLY A 14 23.69 -7.54 -4.68
N THR A 15 24.39 -8.54 -5.23
CA THR A 15 24.41 -8.85 -6.67
C THR A 15 23.40 -9.91 -7.09
N VAL A 16 22.66 -10.48 -6.15
CA VAL A 16 21.70 -11.56 -6.39
C VAL A 16 20.28 -11.03 -6.21
N LYS A 17 19.39 -11.40 -7.10
CA LYS A 17 17.96 -11.13 -6.97
C LYS A 17 17.29 -12.26 -6.18
N VAL A 18 16.43 -11.89 -5.24
CA VAL A 18 15.76 -12.83 -4.34
C VAL A 18 14.30 -12.44 -4.16
N VAL A 19 13.40 -13.40 -4.29
CA VAL A 19 11.96 -13.20 -4.01
C VAL A 19 11.75 -13.06 -2.50
N PRO A 20 11.19 -11.93 -2.01
CA PRO A 20 10.88 -11.75 -0.60
C PRO A 20 9.87 -12.80 -0.09
N ASP A 21 9.97 -13.15 1.17
CA ASP A 21 8.98 -13.98 1.88
C ASP A 21 8.15 -13.18 2.89
N LEU A 22 8.55 -11.95 3.17
CA LEU A 22 7.84 -11.03 4.07
C LEU A 22 7.91 -9.60 3.55
N ILE A 23 6.75 -8.95 3.54
CA ILE A 23 6.60 -7.50 3.35
C ILE A 23 6.12 -6.90 4.67
N SER A 24 6.85 -5.91 5.16
CA SER A 24 6.49 -5.11 6.32
C SER A 24 6.15 -3.70 5.86
N VAL A 25 4.97 -3.21 6.23
CA VAL A 25 4.54 -1.83 5.92
C VAL A 25 4.29 -1.10 7.23
N ALA A 26 5.04 -0.04 7.47
CA ALA A 26 4.92 0.81 8.64
C ALA A 26 4.38 2.19 8.25
N PHE A 27 3.41 2.68 9.00
CA PHE A 27 2.80 3.99 8.79
C PHE A 27 2.12 4.49 10.06
N THR A 28 1.80 5.78 10.10
CA THR A 28 0.99 6.38 11.16
C THR A 28 -0.40 6.68 10.62
N ALA A 29 -1.43 6.21 11.29
CA ALA A 29 -2.82 6.39 10.84
C ALA A 29 -3.75 6.80 11.98
N PRO A 30 -4.90 7.45 11.67
CA PRO A 30 -5.93 7.76 12.65
C PRO A 30 -6.47 6.52 13.34
N THR A 31 -6.78 6.64 14.64
CA THR A 31 -7.32 5.55 15.46
C THR A 31 -8.76 5.78 15.90
N VAL A 32 -9.27 6.99 15.75
CA VAL A 32 -10.63 7.39 16.17
C VAL A 32 -11.37 7.96 14.98
N PHE A 33 -12.62 7.56 14.80
CA PHE A 33 -13.51 8.13 13.81
C PHE A 33 -14.78 8.66 14.47
N ASN A 34 -15.05 9.95 14.29
CA ASN A 34 -16.27 10.59 14.79
C ASN A 34 -17.36 10.46 13.72
N VAL A 35 -18.36 9.65 13.98
CA VAL A 35 -19.44 9.38 13.01
C VAL A 35 -20.28 10.62 12.74
N LYS A 36 -20.45 11.52 13.73
CA LYS A 36 -21.27 12.72 13.59
C LYS A 36 -20.59 13.79 12.73
N THR A 37 -19.30 14.03 12.96
CA THR A 37 -18.53 15.02 12.18
C THR A 37 -17.91 14.40 10.93
N GLN A 38 -17.84 13.08 10.86
CA GLN A 38 -17.20 12.31 9.77
C GLN A 38 -15.70 12.58 9.66
N GLU A 39 -15.06 12.89 10.79
CA GLU A 39 -13.62 13.18 10.86
C GLU A 39 -12.88 12.04 11.57
N ALA A 40 -11.72 11.73 11.03
CA ALA A 40 -10.75 10.85 11.64
C ALA A 40 -9.76 11.67 12.47
N SER A 41 -9.44 11.18 13.66
CA SER A 41 -8.58 11.89 14.61
C SER A 41 -7.75 10.92 15.44
N ALA A 42 -6.93 11.49 16.32
CA ALA A 42 -5.85 10.78 16.99
C ALA A 42 -4.96 10.03 15.98
N SER A 43 -3.86 9.51 16.38
CA SER A 43 -3.03 8.70 15.50
C SER A 43 -2.11 7.78 16.30
N ALA A 44 -1.84 6.62 15.74
CA ALA A 44 -0.84 5.70 16.26
C ALA A 44 0.01 5.14 15.11
N ALA A 45 1.19 4.67 15.45
CA ALA A 45 2.03 3.92 14.53
C ALA A 45 1.47 2.50 14.37
N PHE A 46 1.41 2.05 13.14
CA PHE A 46 1.02 0.69 12.76
C PHE A 46 2.13 0.02 11.97
N THR A 47 2.24 -1.28 12.12
CA THR A 47 3.09 -2.11 11.27
C THR A 47 2.28 -3.34 10.85
N SER A 48 2.09 -3.46 9.55
CA SER A 48 1.50 -4.64 8.93
C SER A 48 2.61 -5.53 8.41
N ASN A 49 2.55 -6.84 8.70
CA ASN A 49 3.52 -7.81 8.23
C ASN A 49 2.76 -8.91 7.48
N VAL A 50 3.00 -9.01 6.19
CA VAL A 50 2.29 -9.94 5.30
C VAL A 50 3.27 -10.74 4.46
N ALA A 51 2.93 -12.00 4.19
CA ALA A 51 3.58 -12.74 3.12
C ALA A 51 3.15 -12.12 1.79
N PRO A 52 4.07 -11.84 0.84
CA PRO A 52 3.70 -11.29 -0.45
C PRO A 52 2.71 -12.21 -1.16
N TYR A 53 1.65 -11.62 -1.66
CA TYR A 53 0.66 -12.33 -2.44
C TYR A 53 0.78 -11.91 -3.89
N TYR A 54 1.56 -12.66 -4.64
CA TYR A 54 1.81 -12.39 -6.07
C TYR A 54 0.59 -12.73 -6.93
N SER A 55 -0.50 -12.03 -6.68
CA SER A 55 -1.73 -12.14 -7.44
C SER A 55 -2.24 -10.73 -7.74
N THR A 56 -2.83 -10.58 -8.89
CA THR A 56 -3.45 -9.33 -9.30
C THR A 56 -4.77 -9.11 -8.56
N VAL A 57 -5.09 -7.87 -8.22
CA VAL A 57 -6.33 -7.48 -7.55
C VAL A 57 -7.15 -6.58 -8.45
N GLY A 58 -8.40 -6.98 -8.72
CA GLY A 58 -9.31 -6.21 -9.56
C GLY A 58 -8.81 -6.09 -11.00
N SER A 59 -8.86 -4.89 -11.55
CA SER A 59 -8.42 -4.60 -12.92
C SER A 59 -6.90 -4.43 -13.08
N GLN A 60 -6.13 -4.64 -12.03
CA GLN A 60 -4.67 -4.45 -12.07
C GLN A 60 -3.97 -5.73 -12.54
N THR A 61 -4.06 -6.01 -13.83
CA THR A 61 -3.48 -7.23 -14.43
C THR A 61 -1.96 -7.18 -14.60
N GLU A 62 -1.35 -6.01 -14.43
CA GLU A 62 0.07 -5.77 -14.64
C GLU A 62 0.88 -5.66 -13.34
N HIS A 63 0.22 -5.78 -12.19
CA HIS A 63 0.85 -5.60 -10.89
C HIS A 63 0.48 -6.68 -9.90
N TYR A 64 1.44 -7.08 -9.08
CA TYR A 64 1.21 -7.93 -7.91
C TYR A 64 0.93 -7.10 -6.66
N THR A 65 0.01 -7.54 -5.83
CA THR A 65 -0.27 -6.89 -4.54
C THR A 65 0.77 -7.33 -3.50
N LEU A 66 1.55 -6.38 -3.00
CA LEU A 66 2.50 -6.60 -1.91
C LEU A 66 1.82 -6.45 -0.54
N SER A 67 0.96 -5.44 -0.37
CA SER A 67 0.21 -5.20 0.86
C SER A 67 -1.11 -4.49 0.56
N MET A 68 -2.11 -4.78 1.39
CA MET A 68 -3.39 -4.08 1.38
C MET A 68 -3.84 -3.84 2.81
N ASP A 69 -4.01 -2.58 3.18
CA ASP A 69 -4.42 -2.15 4.50
C ASP A 69 -5.65 -1.23 4.42
N TYR A 70 -6.52 -1.33 5.43
CA TYR A 70 -7.69 -0.46 5.58
C TYR A 70 -7.42 0.57 6.67
N ILE A 71 -7.57 1.84 6.35
CA ILE A 71 -7.22 2.96 7.21
C ILE A 71 -8.44 3.85 7.41
N LEU A 72 -8.67 4.29 8.65
CA LEU A 72 -9.67 5.32 8.94
C LEU A 72 -9.25 6.64 8.29
N ALA A 73 -10.14 7.23 7.51
CA ALA A 73 -9.87 8.49 6.82
C ALA A 73 -11.03 9.47 6.96
N SER A 74 -10.72 10.75 7.02
CA SER A 74 -11.69 11.84 7.02
C SER A 74 -12.37 11.98 5.65
N LYS A 75 -13.49 12.73 5.63
CA LYS A 75 -14.20 13.06 4.40
C LYS A 75 -13.30 13.81 3.41
N ASN A 76 -12.51 14.75 3.93
CA ASN A 76 -11.54 15.49 3.13
C ASN A 76 -10.23 14.71 3.01
N GLN A 77 -9.53 14.91 1.91
CA GLN A 77 -8.23 14.31 1.71
C GLN A 77 -7.25 14.72 2.81
N GLN A 78 -6.50 13.75 3.29
CA GLN A 78 -5.40 13.91 4.24
C GLN A 78 -4.17 13.18 3.71
N ASP A 79 -2.99 13.67 4.00
CA ASP A 79 -1.76 13.00 3.61
C ASP A 79 -1.21 12.16 4.78
N VAL A 80 -0.91 10.91 4.52
CA VAL A 80 -0.10 10.07 5.40
C VAL A 80 1.36 10.30 5.08
N LYS A 81 2.12 10.62 6.09
CA LYS A 81 3.57 10.79 5.96
C LYS A 81 4.27 9.47 6.21
N ASP A 82 5.36 9.29 5.50
CA ASP A 82 6.37 8.27 5.81
C ASP A 82 5.78 6.85 5.89
N VAL A 83 5.08 6.44 4.84
CA VAL A 83 4.75 5.02 4.66
C VAL A 83 6.02 4.29 4.27
N GLU A 84 6.51 3.42 5.14
CA GLU A 84 7.73 2.64 4.92
C GLU A 84 7.37 1.20 4.51
N LEU A 85 7.91 0.77 3.40
CA LEU A 85 7.85 -0.62 2.93
C LEU A 85 9.23 -1.27 3.12
N THR A 86 9.27 -2.41 3.80
CA THR A 86 10.47 -3.22 3.96
C THR A 86 10.23 -4.63 3.42
N ALA A 87 11.01 -5.03 2.44
CA ALA A 87 11.04 -6.39 1.92
C ALA A 87 12.10 -7.22 2.62
N LYS A 88 11.75 -8.44 3.05
CA LYS A 88 12.66 -9.34 3.79
C LYS A 88 12.67 -10.75 3.20
N LYS A 89 13.78 -11.45 3.43
CA LYS A 89 13.95 -12.89 3.19
C LYS A 89 14.63 -13.53 4.38
N ASN A 90 13.99 -14.54 4.98
CA ASN A 90 14.53 -15.22 6.18
C ASN A 90 14.99 -14.21 7.25
N SER A 91 14.16 -13.19 7.54
CA SER A 91 14.43 -12.07 8.46
C SER A 91 15.51 -11.09 7.99
N THR A 92 16.20 -11.32 6.89
CA THR A 92 17.17 -10.39 6.32
C THR A 92 16.44 -9.34 5.49
N VAL A 93 16.74 -8.06 5.74
CA VAL A 93 16.21 -6.95 4.94
C VAL A 93 16.85 -6.96 3.56
N LEU A 94 16.04 -6.99 2.52
CA LEU A 94 16.48 -6.91 1.13
C LEU A 94 16.41 -5.49 0.61
N ASN A 95 15.31 -4.80 0.89
CA ASN A 95 15.07 -3.44 0.43
C ASN A 95 14.15 -2.71 1.43
N THR A 96 14.33 -1.40 1.54
CA THR A 96 13.44 -0.50 2.28
C THR A 96 13.18 0.73 1.42
N GLN A 97 11.90 1.11 1.30
CA GLN A 97 11.47 2.33 0.61
C GLN A 97 10.53 3.14 1.49
N THR A 98 10.63 4.46 1.39
CA THR A 98 9.75 5.40 2.09
C THR A 98 8.96 6.20 1.06
N PHE A 99 7.64 6.24 1.24
CA PHE A 99 6.71 7.00 0.43
C PHE A 99 6.17 8.14 1.26
N SER A 100 6.38 9.37 0.82
CA SER A 100 5.93 10.57 1.53
C SER A 100 4.66 11.14 0.91
N ASN A 101 3.83 11.78 1.76
CA ASN A 101 2.63 12.51 1.34
C ASN A 101 1.62 11.62 0.58
N ILE A 102 1.37 10.43 1.09
CA ILE A 102 0.39 9.52 0.49
C ILE A 102 -1.03 10.00 0.81
N PRO A 103 -1.82 10.37 -0.19
CA PRO A 103 -3.16 10.91 0.02
C PRO A 103 -4.13 9.82 0.48
N LEU A 104 -4.88 10.10 1.55
CA LEU A 104 -5.97 9.27 2.04
C LEU A 104 -7.26 10.09 2.06
N GLN A 105 -8.34 9.46 1.64
CA GLN A 105 -9.69 10.04 1.71
C GLN A 105 -10.71 8.93 1.94
N ARG A 106 -11.74 9.20 2.72
CA ARG A 106 -12.81 8.22 2.95
C ARG A 106 -13.49 7.85 1.64
N ASN A 107 -13.75 6.56 1.46
CA ASN A 107 -14.33 5.96 0.26
C ASN A 107 -13.44 6.08 -1.00
N TYR A 108 -12.15 6.31 -0.79
CA TYR A 108 -11.18 6.26 -1.86
C TYR A 108 -10.19 5.10 -1.63
N ARG A 109 -9.75 4.53 -2.71
CA ARG A 109 -8.62 3.61 -2.76
C ARG A 109 -7.39 4.40 -3.16
N THR A 110 -6.32 4.27 -2.41
CA THR A 110 -5.00 4.79 -2.77
C THR A 110 -4.10 3.63 -3.14
N ASN A 111 -3.55 3.66 -4.33
CA ASN A 111 -2.60 2.69 -4.82
C ASN A 111 -1.21 3.32 -4.92
N ILE A 112 -0.19 2.64 -4.42
CA ILE A 112 1.22 2.93 -4.65
C ILE A 112 1.73 1.87 -5.61
N LEU A 113 2.14 2.28 -6.79
CA LEU A 113 2.47 1.43 -7.92
C LEU A 113 3.92 1.67 -8.34
N GLY A 114 4.60 0.63 -8.74
CA GLY A 114 5.92 0.75 -9.31
C GLY A 114 6.80 -0.48 -9.05
N ASN A 115 8.04 -0.36 -9.44
CA ASN A 115 9.05 -1.38 -9.27
C ASN A 115 9.71 -1.27 -7.88
N LEU A 116 8.89 -1.49 -6.84
CA LEU A 116 9.21 -1.11 -5.46
C LEU A 116 10.25 -2.01 -4.79
N LEU A 117 10.49 -3.20 -5.33
CA LEU A 117 11.43 -4.17 -4.76
C LEU A 117 12.88 -3.96 -5.24
N THR A 118 13.06 -3.35 -6.39
CA THR A 118 14.38 -3.20 -7.03
C THR A 118 14.79 -1.75 -7.28
N THR A 119 13.83 -0.85 -7.47
CA THR A 119 14.10 0.55 -7.82
C THR A 119 13.77 1.45 -6.65
N THR A 120 14.72 2.27 -6.22
CA THR A 120 14.52 3.22 -5.14
C THR A 120 13.98 4.55 -5.68
N GLY A 121 12.91 5.05 -5.08
CA GLY A 121 12.39 6.40 -5.31
C GLY A 121 11.54 6.61 -6.57
N VAL A 122 11.27 5.56 -7.36
CA VAL A 122 10.38 5.63 -8.52
C VAL A 122 9.07 4.91 -8.21
N PHE A 123 8.02 5.67 -7.99
CA PHE A 123 6.69 5.14 -7.73
C PHE A 123 5.61 6.12 -8.23
N THR A 124 4.43 5.60 -8.48
CA THR A 124 3.23 6.38 -8.83
C THR A 124 2.19 6.21 -7.72
N VAL A 125 1.50 7.29 -7.38
CA VAL A 125 0.38 7.25 -6.44
C VAL A 125 -0.89 7.56 -7.19
N GLU A 126 -1.85 6.65 -7.13
CA GLU A 126 -3.17 6.82 -7.73
C GLU A 126 -4.25 6.79 -6.66
N THR A 127 -5.24 7.67 -6.79
CA THR A 127 -6.43 7.67 -5.96
C THR A 127 -7.66 7.49 -6.82
N ALA A 128 -8.53 6.57 -6.44
CA ALA A 128 -9.78 6.32 -7.13
C ALA A 128 -10.93 6.15 -6.13
N PRO A 129 -12.12 6.71 -6.40
CA PRO A 129 -13.29 6.46 -5.56
C PRO A 129 -13.66 4.98 -5.63
N VAL A 130 -13.71 4.34 -4.47
CA VAL A 130 -13.97 2.89 -4.36
C VAL A 130 -15.33 2.50 -4.93
N TRP A 131 -16.31 3.41 -4.83
CA TRP A 131 -17.70 3.16 -5.18
C TRP A 131 -18.09 3.70 -6.58
N ALA A 132 -17.14 4.25 -7.33
CA ALA A 132 -17.41 4.78 -8.68
C ALA A 132 -17.22 3.75 -9.80
N SER A 133 -16.75 2.56 -9.48
CA SER A 133 -16.56 1.49 -10.46
C SER A 133 -17.77 0.57 -10.55
N PRO A 134 -18.09 0.05 -11.73
CA PRO A 134 -19.13 -0.96 -11.91
C PRO A 134 -18.88 -2.28 -11.14
N GLU A 135 -17.73 -2.42 -10.50
CA GLU A 135 -17.41 -3.58 -9.65
C GLU A 135 -18.38 -3.75 -8.46
N ASN A 136 -19.10 -2.71 -8.08
CA ASN A 136 -20.14 -2.76 -7.04
C ASN A 136 -21.57 -2.77 -7.57
N ASN A 137 -21.77 -2.92 -8.86
CA ASN A 137 -23.09 -3.22 -9.42
C ASN A 137 -23.45 -4.68 -9.10
N GLU A 138 -23.90 -4.93 -7.88
CA GLU A 138 -24.78 -6.04 -7.63
C GLU A 138 -26.08 -5.74 -8.40
N ASN A 139 -26.17 -6.27 -9.61
CA ASN A 139 -27.43 -6.36 -10.30
C ASN A 139 -28.34 -7.24 -9.45
N LYS A 140 -29.23 -6.60 -8.68
CA LYS A 140 -30.40 -7.25 -8.09
C LYS A 140 -31.43 -7.52 -9.14
#